data_26d70f160ad2ba1829c724fc1e2547b8
#
_entry.id   26d70f160ad2ba1829c724fc1e2547b8
#
_cell.length_a   1.000
_cell.length_b   1.000
_cell.length_c   1.000
_cell.angle_alpha   90.00
_cell.angle_beta   90.00
_cell.angle_gamma   90.00
#
_symmetry.space_group_name_H-M   'P 1'
#
loop_
_entity.id
_entity.type
_entity.pdbx_description
1 polymer ?
#
loop_
_entity_poly.entity_id
_entity_poly.type
_entity_poly.pdbx_seq_one_letter_code
_entity_poly.pdbx_strand_id
1 'polypeptide(L)'
;MSKIGISLGWNCGPATYGANNGLREIKANGYQTCPFDEMVSNLPGVIECIKDDFKYFMDDNYLEIKEVPFNVGGTVRGEKLVYNTKYNFYFNHESPGHGGLYISQGWTGGINHYIDNNYALLKERYNRRVEAFRKYIQEGQNGSEIIFIVFRYNK
;
A
#
# COMPACT_ATOMS: atom_id res chain seq x y z
N MET A 1 2.83 -6.70 27.09
CA MET A 1 2.79 -7.15 25.69
C MET A 1 2.50 -5.94 24.78
N SER A 2 3.32 -5.71 23.79
CA SER A 2 3.05 -4.67 22.79
C SER A 2 1.95 -5.12 21.82
N LYS A 3 1.13 -4.19 21.40
CA LYS A 3 0.13 -4.39 20.35
C LYS A 3 0.67 -3.90 19.03
N ILE A 4 0.56 -4.71 18.00
CA ILE A 4 0.98 -4.37 16.64
C ILE A 4 -0.24 -4.42 15.74
N GLY A 5 -0.81 -3.26 15.43
CA GLY A 5 -1.91 -3.14 14.48
C GLY A 5 -1.38 -3.17 13.05
N ILE A 6 -1.89 -4.05 12.23
CA ILE A 6 -1.51 -4.19 10.82
C ILE A 6 -2.76 -3.98 9.95
N SER A 7 -2.71 -2.98 9.06
CA SER A 7 -3.76 -2.79 8.08
C SER A 7 -3.72 -3.90 7.01
N LEU A 8 -4.86 -4.50 6.75
CA LEU A 8 -5.07 -5.37 5.60
C LEU A 8 -5.75 -4.65 4.44
N GLY A 9 -5.79 -3.32 4.50
CA GLY A 9 -6.13 -2.48 3.37
C GLY A 9 -7.60 -2.11 3.28
N TRP A 10 -8.01 -2.01 2.11
CA TRP A 10 -8.92 -1.32 1.27
C TRP A 10 -8.36 0.04 0.80
N ASN A 11 -7.93 0.90 1.70
CA ASN A 11 -7.21 2.16 1.45
C ASN A 11 -6.34 2.52 2.68
N CYS A 12 -6.00 3.78 2.86
CA CYS A 12 -5.25 4.25 4.04
C CYS A 12 -6.07 4.27 5.34
N GLY A 13 -7.39 4.10 5.27
CA GLY A 13 -8.30 4.22 6.42
C GLY A 13 -7.97 3.30 7.59
N PRO A 14 -7.81 1.97 7.38
CA PRO A 14 -7.47 1.04 8.48
C PRO A 14 -6.17 1.39 9.18
N ALA A 15 -5.14 1.80 8.45
CA ALA A 15 -3.87 2.20 9.03
C ALA A 15 -4.01 3.46 9.90
N THR A 16 -4.72 4.46 9.38
CA THR A 16 -5.02 5.71 10.11
C THR A 16 -5.87 5.43 11.35
N TYR A 17 -6.88 4.59 11.22
CA TYR A 17 -7.72 4.17 12.35
C TYR A 17 -6.89 3.49 13.45
N GLY A 18 -6.00 2.57 13.06
CA GLY A 18 -5.13 1.88 14.00
C GLY A 18 -4.23 2.82 14.78
N ALA A 19 -3.60 3.78 14.11
CA ALA A 19 -2.76 4.79 14.74
C ALA A 19 -3.57 5.70 15.68
N ASN A 20 -4.73 6.17 15.23
CA ASN A 20 -5.57 7.10 16.01
C ASN A 20 -6.24 6.46 17.21
N ASN A 21 -6.41 5.14 17.23
CA ASN A 21 -7.08 4.41 18.30
C ASN A 21 -6.14 3.55 19.17
N GLY A 22 -4.84 3.81 19.07
CA GLY A 22 -3.85 3.14 19.92
C GLY A 22 -3.68 1.65 19.65
N LEU A 23 -4.10 1.18 18.46
CA LEU A 23 -3.91 -0.21 18.06
C LEU A 23 -2.52 -0.47 17.49
N ARG A 24 -1.82 0.60 17.09
CA ARG A 24 -0.43 0.58 16.66
C ARG A 24 0.26 1.90 16.99
N GLU A 25 1.57 1.90 17.02
CA GLU A 25 2.36 3.11 17.13
C GLU A 25 2.28 3.96 15.86
N ILE A 26 2.57 5.24 15.99
CA ILE A 26 2.70 6.15 14.85
C ILE A 26 4.11 6.05 14.25
N LYS A 27 4.25 6.46 13.00
CA LYS A 27 5.55 6.44 12.29
C LYS A 27 6.62 7.24 13.03
N ALA A 28 6.26 8.36 13.65
CA ALA A 28 7.18 9.18 14.43
C ALA A 28 7.81 8.44 15.63
N ASN A 29 7.13 7.42 16.15
CA ASN A 29 7.59 6.56 17.24
C ASN A 29 8.22 5.25 16.74
N GLY A 30 8.50 5.15 15.44
CA GLY A 30 9.23 4.03 14.86
C GLY A 30 8.39 2.96 14.17
N TYR A 31 7.06 3.14 14.05
CA TYR A 31 6.25 2.19 13.29
C TYR A 31 6.66 2.19 11.82
N GLN A 32 6.99 1.03 11.30
CA GLN A 32 7.35 0.85 9.89
C GLN A 32 6.09 0.60 9.05
N THR A 33 5.95 1.34 7.95
CA THR A 33 4.83 1.19 7.04
C THR A 33 4.78 -0.22 6.46
N CYS A 34 3.61 -0.85 6.55
CA CYS A 34 3.34 -2.17 5.97
C CYS A 34 2.74 -2.05 4.55
N PRO A 35 2.72 -3.15 3.77
CA PRO A 35 2.36 -3.09 2.35
C PRO A 35 0.98 -2.51 2.05
N PHE A 36 0.00 -2.80 2.91
CA PHE A 36 -1.41 -2.43 2.66
C PHE A 36 -1.83 -1.13 3.35
N ASP A 37 -0.89 -0.38 3.90
CA ASP A 37 -1.20 0.84 4.65
C ASP A 37 -1.68 2.00 3.76
N GLU A 38 -1.12 2.13 2.57
CA GLU A 38 -1.27 3.32 1.73
C GLU A 38 -1.57 2.98 0.26
N MET A 39 -2.31 1.92 0.00
CA MET A 39 -2.70 1.50 -1.34
C MET A 39 -4.19 1.22 -1.40
N VAL A 40 -4.75 1.15 -2.59
CA VAL A 40 -6.11 0.64 -2.79
C VAL A 40 -6.03 -0.86 -3.05
N SER A 41 -6.62 -1.62 -2.16
CA SER A 41 -6.60 -3.09 -2.18
C SER A 41 -8.00 -3.66 -2.02
N ASN A 42 -8.08 -4.97 -2.03
CA ASN A 42 -9.28 -5.73 -1.75
C ASN A 42 -8.93 -6.93 -0.88
N LEU A 43 -9.80 -7.33 0.01
CA LEU A 43 -9.49 -8.39 0.97
C LEU A 43 -9.16 -9.73 0.32
N PRO A 44 -9.88 -10.21 -0.72
CA PRO A 44 -9.49 -11.45 -1.41
C PRO A 44 -8.07 -11.40 -1.99
N GLY A 45 -7.70 -10.29 -2.62
CA GLY A 45 -6.35 -10.08 -3.16
C GLY A 45 -5.27 -10.01 -2.09
N VAL A 46 -5.56 -9.38 -0.95
CA VAL A 46 -4.65 -9.33 0.21
C VAL A 46 -4.39 -10.72 0.75
N ILE A 47 -5.44 -11.53 0.93
CA ILE A 47 -5.31 -12.91 1.41
C ILE A 47 -4.49 -13.75 0.43
N GLU A 48 -4.77 -13.65 -0.86
CA GLU A 48 -4.00 -14.37 -1.89
C GLU A 48 -2.53 -13.95 -1.89
N CYS A 49 -2.27 -12.64 -1.80
CA CYS A 49 -0.92 -12.09 -1.76
C CYS A 49 -0.11 -12.60 -0.56
N ILE A 50 -0.73 -12.65 0.63
CA ILE A 50 -0.10 -13.18 1.84
C ILE A 50 0.15 -14.70 1.68
N LYS A 51 -0.79 -15.45 1.15
CA LYS A 51 -0.62 -16.90 0.89
C LYS A 51 0.51 -17.18 -0.08
N ASP A 52 0.70 -16.32 -1.08
CA ASP A 52 1.80 -16.41 -2.04
C ASP A 52 3.13 -15.90 -1.49
N ASP A 53 3.18 -15.45 -0.24
CA ASP A 53 4.34 -14.79 0.36
C ASP A 53 4.85 -13.62 -0.49
N PHE A 54 3.93 -12.80 -1.01
CA PHE A 54 4.21 -11.62 -1.85
C PHE A 54 4.94 -11.94 -3.17
N LYS A 55 4.89 -13.17 -3.64
CA LYS A 55 5.64 -13.64 -4.82
C LYS A 55 5.39 -12.79 -6.07
N TYR A 56 4.13 -12.43 -6.32
CA TYR A 56 3.73 -11.69 -7.53
C TYR A 56 3.44 -10.20 -7.26
N PHE A 57 3.78 -9.73 -6.07
CA PHE A 57 3.43 -8.38 -5.61
C PHE A 57 4.22 -7.29 -6.36
N MET A 58 5.52 -7.48 -6.54
CA MET A 58 6.43 -6.60 -7.28
C MET A 58 7.05 -7.28 -8.51
N ASP A 59 6.33 -8.22 -9.09
CA ASP A 59 6.74 -8.92 -10.31
C ASP A 59 6.36 -8.11 -11.55
N ASP A 60 7.33 -7.85 -12.42
CA ASP A 60 7.16 -7.05 -13.64
C ASP A 60 6.06 -7.59 -14.56
N ASN A 61 5.85 -8.90 -14.58
CA ASN A 61 4.80 -9.51 -15.38
C ASN A 61 3.38 -9.13 -14.93
N TYR A 62 3.24 -8.60 -13.72
CA TYR A 62 1.95 -8.25 -13.13
C TYR A 62 1.81 -6.76 -12.80
N LEU A 63 2.81 -5.93 -13.12
CA LEU A 63 2.76 -4.48 -12.96
C LEU A 63 2.48 -3.79 -14.30
N GLU A 64 1.50 -2.90 -14.29
CA GLU A 64 1.16 -2.08 -15.46
C GLU A 64 0.65 -0.70 -15.03
N ILE A 65 0.59 0.21 -15.99
CA ILE A 65 -0.11 1.50 -15.82
C ILE A 65 -1.52 1.33 -16.33
N LYS A 66 -2.49 1.57 -15.46
CA LYS A 66 -3.91 1.51 -15.80
C LYS A 66 -4.54 2.88 -15.68
N GLU A 67 -5.28 3.29 -16.71
CA GLU A 67 -6.06 4.51 -16.66
C GLU A 67 -7.43 4.24 -16.04
N VAL A 68 -7.74 4.96 -14.96
CA VAL A 68 -8.98 4.79 -14.19
C VAL A 68 -9.78 6.07 -14.31
N PRO A 69 -11.09 5.99 -14.63
CA PRO A 69 -11.97 7.16 -14.65
C PRO A 69 -12.04 7.80 -13.26
N PHE A 70 -11.85 9.10 -13.23
CA PHE A 70 -11.93 9.90 -12.02
C PHE A 70 -12.82 11.11 -12.26
N ASN A 71 -13.81 11.32 -11.41
CA ASN A 71 -14.77 12.43 -11.54
C ASN A 71 -14.38 13.56 -10.60
N VAL A 72 -14.09 14.73 -11.18
CA VAL A 72 -13.82 15.96 -10.43
C VAL A 72 -14.81 17.03 -10.89
N GLY A 73 -15.70 17.42 -10.01
CA GLY A 73 -16.64 18.50 -10.28
C GLY A 73 -17.52 18.29 -11.53
N GLY A 74 -17.93 17.05 -11.79
CA GLY A 74 -18.75 16.69 -12.94
C GLY A 74 -17.97 16.40 -14.24
N THR A 75 -16.63 16.57 -14.22
CA THR A 75 -15.77 16.23 -15.36
C THR A 75 -15.07 14.91 -15.11
N VAL A 76 -15.23 13.94 -16.02
CA VAL A 76 -14.51 12.67 -15.96
C VAL A 76 -13.13 12.85 -16.57
N ARG A 77 -12.10 12.55 -15.79
CA ARG A 77 -10.70 12.51 -16.23
C ARG A 77 -10.12 11.12 -16.03
N GLY A 78 -9.18 10.72 -16.88
CA GLY A 78 -8.38 9.51 -16.65
C GLY A 78 -7.26 9.77 -15.64
N GLU A 79 -7.16 8.92 -14.65
CA GLU A 79 -6.03 8.92 -13.72
C GLU A 79 -5.15 7.70 -14.01
N LYS A 80 -3.85 7.95 -14.24
CA LYS A 80 -2.88 6.87 -14.52
C LYS A 80 -2.33 6.33 -13.23
N LEU A 81 -2.70 5.09 -12.91
CA LEU A 81 -2.30 4.41 -11.68
C LEU A 81 -1.44 3.19 -11.97
N VAL A 82 -0.42 2.96 -11.17
CA VAL A 82 0.29 1.69 -11.15
C VAL A 82 -0.63 0.63 -10.56
N TYR A 83 -0.75 -0.49 -11.25
CA TYR A 83 -1.70 -1.55 -10.96
C TYR A 83 -1.03 -2.91 -10.97
N ASN A 84 -1.32 -3.73 -9.95
CA ASN A 84 -0.95 -5.13 -9.93
C ASN A 84 -2.12 -5.98 -10.44
N THR A 85 -1.93 -6.66 -11.57
CA THR A 85 -2.98 -7.44 -12.24
C THR A 85 -3.29 -8.75 -11.54
N LYS A 86 -2.37 -9.30 -10.78
CA LYS A 86 -2.56 -10.58 -10.05
C LYS A 86 -3.53 -10.43 -8.89
N TYR A 87 -3.37 -9.37 -8.11
CA TYR A 87 -4.14 -9.15 -6.87
C TYR A 87 -5.17 -8.04 -6.99
N ASN A 88 -5.21 -7.33 -8.11
CA ASN A 88 -6.07 -6.15 -8.32
C ASN A 88 -5.80 -5.03 -7.31
N PHE A 89 -4.52 -4.67 -7.15
CA PHE A 89 -4.10 -3.56 -6.29
C PHE A 89 -3.75 -2.32 -7.12
N TYR A 90 -4.11 -1.15 -6.60
CA TYR A 90 -3.69 0.13 -7.13
C TYR A 90 -2.70 0.80 -6.18
N PHE A 91 -1.53 1.17 -6.69
CA PHE A 91 -0.51 1.92 -5.95
C PHE A 91 -0.72 3.41 -6.18
N ASN A 92 -1.81 3.94 -5.63
CA ASN A 92 -2.24 5.30 -5.92
C ASN A 92 -1.26 6.38 -5.43
N HIS A 93 -0.58 6.17 -4.32
CA HIS A 93 0.41 7.11 -3.79
C HIS A 93 1.71 7.15 -4.59
N GLU A 94 2.01 6.13 -5.38
CA GLU A 94 3.20 5.99 -6.19
C GLU A 94 2.91 6.03 -7.69
N SER A 95 1.83 6.67 -8.08
CA SER A 95 1.36 6.68 -9.46
C SER A 95 1.48 8.07 -10.11
N PRO A 96 1.65 8.13 -11.45
CA PRO A 96 1.72 9.40 -12.18
C PRO A 96 0.48 10.26 -12.02
N GLY A 97 -0.68 9.67 -11.86
CA GLY A 97 -1.97 10.37 -11.78
C GLY A 97 -2.31 10.94 -10.41
N HIS A 98 -1.51 10.70 -9.40
CA HIS A 98 -1.88 11.09 -8.03
C HIS A 98 -1.51 12.54 -7.72
N GLY A 99 -2.47 13.44 -7.97
CA GLY A 99 -2.65 14.75 -7.38
C GLY A 99 -1.44 15.64 -7.03
N GLY A 100 -0.37 15.66 -7.83
CA GLY A 100 0.76 16.55 -7.57
C GLY A 100 1.68 16.13 -6.43
N LEU A 101 1.58 14.89 -5.92
CA LEU A 101 2.51 14.39 -4.91
C LEU A 101 3.97 14.47 -5.34
N TYR A 102 4.26 14.24 -6.61
CA TYR A 102 5.59 14.36 -7.18
C TYR A 102 6.19 15.78 -7.00
N ILE A 103 5.34 16.81 -6.98
CA ILE A 103 5.77 18.19 -6.72
C ILE A 103 5.96 18.40 -5.21
N SER A 104 4.94 18.08 -4.41
CA SER A 104 4.94 18.32 -2.96
C SER A 104 5.98 17.51 -2.21
N GLN A 105 6.30 16.31 -2.72
CA GLN A 105 7.32 15.42 -2.14
C GLN A 105 8.71 15.58 -2.77
N GLY A 106 8.84 16.43 -3.80
CA GLY A 106 10.12 16.66 -4.47
C GLY A 106 10.69 15.41 -5.16
N TRP A 107 9.83 14.62 -5.83
CA TRP A 107 10.28 13.39 -6.48
C TRP A 107 11.24 13.66 -7.63
N THR A 108 12.42 13.06 -7.59
CA THR A 108 13.37 13.08 -8.70
C THR A 108 12.75 12.39 -9.92
N GLY A 109 12.73 13.07 -11.07
CA GLY A 109 12.07 12.55 -12.28
C GLY A 109 10.56 12.84 -12.34
N GLY A 110 10.00 13.57 -11.37
CA GLY A 110 8.61 14.01 -11.38
C GLY A 110 7.61 12.86 -11.36
N ILE A 111 6.62 12.92 -12.25
CA ILE A 111 5.54 11.91 -12.35
C ILE A 111 6.04 10.50 -12.66
N ASN A 112 7.25 10.37 -13.19
CA ASN A 112 7.83 9.08 -13.57
C ASN A 112 8.69 8.45 -12.49
N HIS A 113 8.83 9.10 -11.34
CA HIS A 113 9.71 8.67 -10.25
C HIS A 113 9.60 7.18 -9.89
N TYR A 114 8.38 6.68 -9.76
CA TYR A 114 8.13 5.29 -9.38
C TYR A 114 7.97 4.33 -10.55
N ILE A 115 7.89 4.82 -11.79
CA ILE A 115 7.72 3.96 -12.97
C ILE A 115 9.00 3.82 -13.80
N ASP A 116 9.96 4.76 -13.66
CA ASP A 116 11.24 4.70 -14.35
C ASP A 116 12.06 3.49 -13.92
N ASN A 117 12.96 3.06 -14.82
CA ASN A 117 13.86 1.92 -14.60
C ASN A 117 13.10 0.65 -14.17
N ASN A 118 12.03 0.37 -14.87
CA ASN A 118 11.22 -0.82 -14.62
C ASN A 118 10.68 -0.89 -13.18
N TYR A 119 10.10 0.21 -12.72
CA TYR A 119 9.53 0.35 -11.35
C TYR A 119 10.56 0.21 -10.22
N ALA A 120 11.81 0.56 -10.45
CA ALA A 120 12.89 0.32 -9.49
C ALA A 120 12.61 0.90 -8.10
N LEU A 121 12.19 2.17 -8.03
CA LEU A 121 11.90 2.83 -6.74
C LEU A 121 10.61 2.34 -6.10
N LEU A 122 9.60 1.97 -6.87
CA LEU A 122 8.40 1.31 -6.37
C LEU A 122 8.75 -0.01 -5.70
N LYS A 123 9.52 -0.86 -6.38
CA LYS A 123 9.97 -2.16 -5.86
C LYS A 123 10.78 -2.01 -4.58
N GLU A 124 11.72 -1.07 -4.55
CA GLU A 124 12.52 -0.79 -3.36
C GLU A 124 11.62 -0.42 -2.16
N ARG A 125 10.69 0.51 -2.37
CA ARG A 125 9.76 0.97 -1.34
C ARG A 125 8.89 -0.16 -0.80
N TYR A 126 8.26 -0.92 -1.68
CA TYR A 126 7.35 -1.99 -1.27
C TYR A 126 8.07 -3.23 -0.76
N ASN A 127 9.27 -3.52 -1.22
CA ASN A 127 10.10 -4.57 -0.61
C ASN A 127 10.45 -4.24 0.85
N ARG A 128 10.77 -2.99 1.16
CA ARG A 128 10.95 -2.56 2.56
C ARG A 128 9.68 -2.75 3.40
N ARG A 129 8.51 -2.43 2.83
CA ARG A 129 7.21 -2.60 3.50
C ARG A 129 6.87 -4.07 3.73
N VAL A 130 7.17 -4.94 2.78
CA VAL A 130 7.02 -6.39 2.93
C VAL A 130 7.92 -6.92 4.06
N GLU A 131 9.17 -6.47 4.12
CA GLU A 131 10.08 -6.85 5.22
C GLU A 131 9.58 -6.35 6.58
N ALA A 132 9.02 -5.15 6.65
CA ALA A 132 8.38 -4.65 7.87
C ALA A 132 7.20 -5.54 8.30
N PHE A 133 6.36 -5.95 7.36
CA PHE A 133 5.26 -6.89 7.62
C PHE A 133 5.76 -8.21 8.19
N ARG A 134 6.77 -8.81 7.55
CA ARG A 134 7.38 -10.07 8.00
C ARG A 134 7.96 -9.95 9.41
N LYS A 135 8.63 -8.84 9.70
CA LYS A 135 9.17 -8.56 11.03
C LYS A 135 8.09 -8.49 12.09
N TYR A 136 6.97 -7.80 11.83
CA TYR A 136 5.85 -7.72 12.77
C TYR A 136 5.19 -9.08 12.97
N ILE A 137 5.02 -9.88 11.93
CA ILE A 137 4.51 -11.25 12.06
C ILE A 137 5.45 -12.10 12.94
N GLN A 138 6.76 -11.95 12.76
CA GLN A 138 7.76 -12.63 13.60
C GLN A 138 7.66 -12.20 15.08
N GLU A 139 7.45 -10.91 15.33
CA GLU A 139 7.23 -10.42 16.69
C GLU A 139 5.95 -11.00 17.30
N GLY A 140 4.90 -11.21 16.50
CA GLY A 140 3.68 -11.90 16.91
C GLY A 140 3.94 -13.34 17.30
N GLN A 141 4.74 -14.06 16.54
CA GLN A 141 5.16 -15.43 16.87
C GLN A 141 5.98 -15.50 18.16
N ASN A 142 6.69 -14.43 18.51
CA ASN A 142 7.47 -14.29 19.71
C ASN A 142 6.70 -13.71 20.92
N GLY A 143 5.38 -13.61 20.82
CA GLY A 143 4.49 -13.24 21.93
C GLY A 143 3.88 -11.86 21.88
N SER A 144 4.18 -11.01 20.92
CA SER A 144 3.45 -9.75 20.71
C SER A 144 2.04 -10.00 20.20
N GLU A 145 1.09 -9.16 20.58
CA GLU A 145 -0.28 -9.24 20.08
C GLU A 145 -0.37 -8.59 18.69
N ILE A 146 -0.78 -9.35 17.68
CA ILE A 146 -1.04 -8.83 16.33
C ILE A 146 -2.54 -8.58 16.19
N ILE A 147 -2.88 -7.38 15.74
CA ILE A 147 -4.26 -6.98 15.45
C ILE A 147 -4.36 -6.64 13.97
N PHE A 148 -5.06 -7.45 13.20
CA PHE A 148 -5.35 -7.15 11.81
C PHE A 148 -6.57 -6.22 11.71
N ILE A 149 -6.41 -5.10 11.00
CA ILE A 149 -7.44 -4.08 10.85
C ILE A 149 -7.96 -4.11 9.42
N VAL A 150 -9.26 -4.38 9.27
CA VAL A 150 -9.93 -4.51 7.98
C VAL A 150 -11.15 -3.59 7.96
N PHE A 151 -11.26 -2.75 6.93
CA PHE A 151 -12.50 -2.05 6.66
C PHE A 151 -13.33 -2.82 5.64
N ARG A 152 -14.64 -2.92 5.90
CA ARG A 152 -15.61 -3.42 4.93
C ARG A 152 -16.33 -2.24 4.31
N TYR A 153 -16.42 -2.28 2.99
CA TYR A 153 -17.31 -1.40 2.26
C TYR A 153 -18.70 -2.05 2.25
N ASN A 154 -19.61 -1.50 3.03
CA ASN A 154 -21.02 -1.87 2.93
C ASN A 154 -21.63 -1.05 1.80
N LYS A 155 -21.99 -1.73 0.71
CA LYS A 155 -22.78 -1.12 -0.35
C LYS A 155 -24.19 -0.81 0.13
#